data_b05e476b96a51dc27c4f4e9e87d11b8f
#
_entry.id   b05e476b96a51dc27c4f4e9e87d11b8f
#
_cell.length_a   1.000
_cell.length_b   1.000
_cell.length_c   1.000
_cell.angle_alpha   90.00
_cell.angle_beta   90.00
_cell.angle_gamma   90.00
#
_symmetry.space_group_name_H-M   'P 1'
#
loop_
_entity.id
_entity.type
_entity.pdbx_description
1 polymer ?
#
loop_
_entity_poly.entity_id
_entity_poly.type
_entity_poly.pdbx_seq_one_letter_code
_entity_poly.pdbx_strand_id
1 'polypeptide(L)'
;MKKVVLLFSTILITISCQNQSQNPIEKFQKNLVNQGITGSNVAQVYKDGEIIYNNITNSGALGDKDINKNTIFPIWSMSKTVTTVAMMILLDEGKYNLNDNVADYLPEYKNIKCKGPNGIYSCENELKIIHLLTHRSGYTYYADNGANWVTSLHTDLHPAITNPVRFNNLDDYSKAVS
;
A
#
# COMPACT_ATOMS: atom_id res chain seq x y z
N MET A 1 12.51 -84.58 18.74
CA MET A 1 12.15 -83.33 19.44
C MET A 1 12.83 -82.15 18.72
N LYS A 2 12.09 -81.44 17.85
CA LYS A 2 12.63 -80.29 17.10
C LYS A 2 12.35 -79.04 17.87
N LYS A 3 13.37 -78.26 18.29
CA LYS A 3 13.20 -76.99 18.97
C LYS A 3 13.00 -75.92 17.89
N VAL A 4 11.86 -75.29 17.91
CA VAL A 4 11.56 -74.12 17.08
C VAL A 4 12.06 -72.86 17.83
N VAL A 5 13.06 -72.20 17.27
CA VAL A 5 13.55 -70.90 17.76
C VAL A 5 12.74 -69.83 17.07
N LEU A 6 11.86 -69.14 17.82
CA LEU A 6 11.16 -67.95 17.34
C LEU A 6 12.11 -66.75 17.47
N LEU A 7 12.54 -66.22 16.33
CA LEU A 7 13.23 -64.92 16.27
C LEU A 7 12.16 -63.81 16.31
N PHE A 8 12.06 -63.08 17.43
CA PHE A 8 11.33 -61.82 17.51
C PHE A 8 12.21 -60.71 16.89
N SER A 9 11.87 -60.32 15.68
CA SER A 9 12.45 -59.12 15.05
C SER A 9 11.73 -57.88 15.55
N THR A 10 12.30 -57.18 16.51
CA THR A 10 11.86 -55.86 16.96
C THR A 10 12.25 -54.82 15.91
N ILE A 11 11.26 -54.43 15.10
CA ILE A 11 11.40 -53.26 14.20
C ILE A 11 11.33 -52.01 15.07
N LEU A 12 12.51 -51.39 15.34
CA LEU A 12 12.56 -50.04 15.89
C LEU A 12 12.15 -49.07 14.79
N ILE A 13 10.91 -48.60 14.85
CA ILE A 13 10.45 -47.44 14.07
C ILE A 13 11.06 -46.20 14.72
N THR A 14 12.19 -45.75 14.23
CA THR A 14 12.70 -44.41 14.57
C THR A 14 11.79 -43.38 13.92
N ILE A 15 10.85 -42.83 14.69
CA ILE A 15 10.13 -41.63 14.31
C ILE A 15 11.13 -40.49 14.34
N SER A 16 11.78 -40.25 13.20
CA SER A 16 12.54 -39.03 12.97
C SER A 16 11.53 -37.86 12.97
N CYS A 17 11.33 -37.24 14.13
CA CYS A 17 10.79 -35.90 14.18
C CYS A 17 11.77 -34.97 13.43
N GLN A 18 11.58 -34.82 12.13
CA GLN A 18 12.18 -33.71 11.42
C GLN A 18 11.58 -32.44 12.03
N ASN A 19 12.33 -31.80 12.91
CA ASN A 19 12.13 -30.40 13.23
C ASN A 19 12.31 -29.63 11.93
N GLN A 20 11.23 -29.51 11.13
CA GLN A 20 11.17 -28.51 10.09
C GLN A 20 11.33 -27.17 10.82
N SER A 21 12.50 -26.56 10.70
CA SER A 21 12.72 -25.21 11.18
C SER A 21 11.69 -24.35 10.47
N GLN A 22 10.63 -23.92 11.20
CA GLN A 22 9.60 -23.07 10.62
C GLN A 22 10.26 -21.85 10.02
N ASN A 23 9.88 -21.51 8.79
CA ASN A 23 10.38 -20.31 8.13
C ASN A 23 10.15 -19.11 9.07
N PRO A 24 11.17 -18.27 9.33
CA PRO A 24 11.07 -17.13 10.25
C PRO A 24 9.89 -16.20 9.93
N ILE A 25 9.57 -16.02 8.65
CA ILE A 25 8.45 -15.18 8.21
C ILE A 25 7.12 -15.83 8.62
N GLU A 26 6.95 -17.12 8.41
CA GLU A 26 5.75 -17.85 8.84
C GLU A 26 5.56 -17.81 10.36
N LYS A 27 6.62 -17.99 11.11
CA LYS A 27 6.59 -17.87 12.58
C LYS A 27 6.18 -16.45 13.00
N PHE A 28 6.71 -15.44 12.34
CA PHE A 28 6.35 -14.05 12.61
C PHE A 28 4.86 -13.78 12.30
N GLN A 29 4.36 -14.20 11.13
CA GLN A 29 2.96 -14.07 10.78
C GLN A 29 2.03 -14.73 11.81
N LYS A 30 2.35 -15.98 12.21
CA LYS A 30 1.58 -16.70 13.23
C LYS A 30 1.59 -15.98 14.58
N ASN A 31 2.72 -15.40 14.97
CA ASN A 31 2.81 -14.63 16.21
C ASN A 31 1.91 -13.38 16.18
N LEU A 32 1.88 -12.64 15.05
CA LEU A 32 1.02 -11.47 14.91
C LEU A 32 -0.46 -11.84 15.06
N VAL A 33 -0.87 -12.93 14.42
CA VAL A 33 -2.24 -13.45 14.51
C VAL A 33 -2.57 -13.91 15.94
N ASN A 34 -1.70 -14.72 16.54
CA ASN A 34 -1.92 -15.27 17.87
C ASN A 34 -1.99 -14.19 18.97
N GLN A 35 -1.32 -13.07 18.78
CA GLN A 35 -1.36 -11.93 19.69
C GLN A 35 -2.51 -10.96 19.38
N GLY A 36 -3.31 -11.22 18.34
CA GLY A 36 -4.40 -10.35 17.93
C GLY A 36 -3.93 -9.00 17.37
N ILE A 37 -2.67 -8.89 16.96
CA ILE A 37 -2.12 -7.66 16.37
C ILE A 37 -2.64 -7.47 14.95
N THR A 38 -2.80 -8.56 14.21
CA THR A 38 -3.45 -8.57 12.89
C THR A 38 -4.48 -9.71 12.81
N GLY A 39 -5.43 -9.58 11.89
CA GLY A 39 -6.24 -10.69 11.42
C GLY A 39 -5.49 -11.58 10.43
N SER A 40 -6.24 -12.29 9.60
CA SER A 40 -5.70 -13.09 8.51
C SER A 40 -4.77 -12.26 7.62
N ASN A 41 -3.61 -12.82 7.28
CA ASN A 41 -2.60 -12.10 6.52
C ASN A 41 -1.85 -13.01 5.53
N VAL A 42 -1.25 -12.39 4.51
CA VAL A 42 -0.42 -13.06 3.51
C VAL A 42 0.93 -12.37 3.43
N ALA A 43 2.00 -13.15 3.35
CA ALA A 43 3.33 -12.67 3.01
C ALA A 43 3.80 -13.33 1.71
N GLN A 44 4.20 -12.50 0.76
CA GLN A 44 4.74 -12.96 -0.52
C GLN A 44 6.04 -12.23 -0.82
N VAL A 45 7.05 -12.98 -1.28
CA VAL A 45 8.31 -12.41 -1.76
C VAL A 45 8.46 -12.77 -3.22
N TYR A 46 8.66 -11.75 -4.02
CA TYR A 46 8.91 -11.85 -5.45
C TYR A 46 10.34 -11.45 -5.75
N LYS A 47 11.05 -12.27 -6.51
CA LYS A 47 12.44 -12.00 -6.89
C LYS A 47 12.72 -12.58 -8.29
N ASP A 48 13.40 -11.81 -9.12
CA ASP A 48 13.85 -12.22 -10.46
C ASP A 48 12.73 -12.82 -11.35
N GLY A 49 11.52 -12.28 -11.23
CA GLY A 49 10.36 -12.74 -12.01
C GLY A 49 9.60 -13.92 -11.39
N GLU A 50 10.00 -14.40 -10.19
CA GLU A 50 9.40 -15.58 -9.56
C GLU A 50 8.96 -15.30 -8.12
N ILE A 51 7.91 -15.99 -7.69
CA ILE A 51 7.48 -16.01 -6.29
C ILE A 51 8.38 -17.00 -5.55
N ILE A 52 9.32 -16.50 -4.75
CA ILE A 52 10.23 -17.33 -3.96
C ILE A 52 9.70 -17.67 -2.57
N TYR A 53 8.67 -16.97 -2.12
CA TYR A 53 7.97 -17.24 -0.86
C TYR A 53 6.51 -16.81 -0.97
N ASN A 54 5.60 -17.64 -0.48
CA ASN A 54 4.20 -17.31 -0.33
C ASN A 54 3.62 -18.08 0.85
N ASN A 55 3.10 -17.36 1.83
CA ASN A 55 2.42 -17.97 2.96
C ASN A 55 1.18 -17.18 3.36
N ILE A 56 0.10 -17.90 3.60
CA ILE A 56 -1.17 -17.38 4.10
C ILE A 56 -1.36 -17.89 5.51
N THR A 57 -1.66 -16.99 6.44
CA THR A 57 -2.01 -17.33 7.81
C THR A 57 -3.40 -16.78 8.12
N ASN A 58 -4.36 -17.67 8.29
CA ASN A 58 -5.73 -17.32 8.68
C ASN A 58 -5.84 -17.29 10.20
N SER A 59 -6.56 -16.31 10.74
CA SER A 59 -6.69 -16.12 12.19
C SER A 59 -7.73 -17.04 12.81
N GLY A 60 -8.77 -17.39 12.04
CA GLY A 60 -9.96 -18.08 12.55
C GLY A 60 -10.77 -17.27 13.57
N ALA A 61 -10.44 -15.98 13.76
CA ALA A 61 -11.13 -15.12 14.71
C ALA A 61 -12.53 -14.73 14.22
N LEU A 62 -13.45 -14.56 15.16
CA LEU A 62 -14.81 -14.17 14.85
C LEU A 62 -14.83 -12.80 14.13
N GLY A 63 -15.46 -12.76 12.96
CA GLY A 63 -15.57 -11.55 12.13
C GLY A 63 -14.39 -11.32 11.17
N ASP A 64 -13.30 -12.05 11.32
CA ASP A 64 -12.22 -12.07 10.34
C ASP A 64 -12.51 -13.11 9.24
N LYS A 65 -12.25 -12.74 8.00
CA LYS A 65 -12.48 -13.63 6.86
C LYS A 65 -11.21 -14.38 6.50
N ASP A 66 -11.36 -15.67 6.24
CA ASP A 66 -10.28 -16.45 5.66
C ASP A 66 -9.87 -15.89 4.30
N ILE A 67 -8.57 -15.77 4.11
CA ILE A 67 -7.96 -15.34 2.86
C ILE A 67 -7.37 -16.52 2.10
N ASN A 68 -7.29 -16.39 0.79
CA ASN A 68 -6.75 -17.39 -0.11
C ASN A 68 -6.05 -16.72 -1.30
N LYS A 69 -5.50 -17.50 -2.21
CA LYS A 69 -4.74 -17.00 -3.38
C LYS A 69 -5.53 -16.07 -4.31
N ASN A 70 -6.84 -16.07 -4.23
CA ASN A 70 -7.73 -15.24 -5.06
C ASN A 70 -8.27 -14.02 -4.30
N THR A 71 -7.89 -13.84 -3.04
CA THR A 71 -8.35 -12.70 -2.24
C THR A 71 -7.77 -11.41 -2.79
N ILE A 72 -8.64 -10.43 -3.02
CA ILE A 72 -8.26 -9.10 -3.50
C ILE A 72 -8.07 -8.19 -2.29
N PHE A 73 -6.92 -7.54 -2.22
CA PHE A 73 -6.59 -6.59 -1.17
C PHE A 73 -6.54 -5.15 -1.71
N PRO A 74 -7.05 -4.17 -0.96
CA PRO A 74 -6.80 -2.78 -1.26
C PRO A 74 -5.32 -2.47 -1.03
N ILE A 75 -4.63 -1.98 -2.04
CA ILE A 75 -3.19 -1.68 -1.94
C ILE A 75 -2.91 -0.27 -1.41
N TRP A 76 -3.95 0.54 -1.17
CA TRP A 76 -3.88 1.87 -0.57
C TRP A 76 -2.77 2.73 -1.21
N SER A 77 -1.88 3.30 -0.40
CA SER A 77 -0.79 4.17 -0.87
C SER A 77 0.25 3.49 -1.77
N MET A 78 0.29 2.17 -1.85
CA MET A 78 1.12 1.48 -2.84
C MET A 78 0.66 1.77 -4.28
N SER A 79 -0.58 2.19 -4.49
CA SER A 79 -1.09 2.69 -5.77
C SER A 79 -0.26 3.84 -6.33
N LYS A 80 0.37 4.65 -5.46
CA LYS A 80 1.25 5.75 -5.89
C LYS A 80 2.45 5.24 -6.67
N THR A 81 3.03 4.12 -6.26
CA THR A 81 4.14 3.49 -7.00
C THR A 81 3.69 3.06 -8.40
N VAL A 82 2.52 2.44 -8.51
CA VAL A 82 1.95 2.03 -9.81
C VAL A 82 1.72 3.25 -10.69
N THR A 83 1.13 4.32 -10.14
CA THR A 83 0.91 5.58 -10.86
C THR A 83 2.23 6.20 -11.32
N THR A 84 3.24 6.22 -10.45
CA THR A 84 4.56 6.77 -10.80
C THR A 84 5.21 5.96 -11.93
N VAL A 85 5.12 4.62 -11.91
CA VAL A 85 5.63 3.79 -13.01
C VAL A 85 4.90 4.08 -14.32
N ALA A 86 3.57 4.22 -14.29
CA ALA A 86 2.80 4.61 -15.47
C ALA A 86 3.25 5.98 -16.01
N MET A 87 3.50 6.95 -15.13
CA MET A 87 4.04 8.25 -15.53
C MET A 87 5.45 8.12 -16.14
N MET A 88 6.32 7.26 -15.61
CA MET A 88 7.65 7.04 -16.21
C MET A 88 7.57 6.45 -17.62
N ILE A 89 6.61 5.58 -17.89
CA ILE A 89 6.37 5.06 -19.25
C ILE A 89 6.00 6.21 -20.21
N LEU A 90 5.12 7.11 -19.79
CA LEU A 90 4.75 8.27 -20.59
C LEU A 90 5.93 9.26 -20.78
N LEU A 91 6.83 9.36 -19.80
CA LEU A 91 8.07 10.13 -19.92
C LEU A 91 8.99 9.53 -20.98
N ASP A 92 9.19 8.21 -20.97
CA ASP A 92 10.00 7.50 -21.94
C ASP A 92 9.42 7.61 -23.37
N GLU A 93 8.10 7.72 -23.48
CA GLU A 93 7.40 7.99 -24.73
C GLU A 93 7.47 9.47 -25.18
N GLY A 94 8.10 10.35 -24.41
CA GLY A 94 8.22 11.78 -24.70
C GLY A 94 6.89 12.55 -24.62
N LYS A 95 5.90 12.05 -23.86
CA LYS A 95 4.59 12.69 -23.73
C LYS A 95 4.63 13.91 -22.80
N TYR A 96 5.61 14.00 -21.94
CA TYR A 96 5.87 15.15 -21.06
C TYR A 96 7.33 15.15 -20.60
N ASN A 97 7.75 16.25 -19.91
CA ASN A 97 9.02 16.32 -19.21
C ASN A 97 8.81 16.54 -17.71
N LEU A 98 9.73 16.07 -16.88
CA LEU A 98 9.62 16.21 -15.42
C LEU A 98 9.54 17.66 -14.95
N ASN A 99 10.13 18.59 -15.72
CA ASN A 99 10.14 20.03 -15.41
C ASN A 99 9.01 20.82 -16.06
N ASP A 100 8.12 20.17 -16.79
CA ASP A 100 6.93 20.81 -17.34
C ASP A 100 6.02 21.28 -16.20
N ASN A 101 5.32 22.39 -16.43
CA ASN A 101 4.36 22.90 -15.48
C ASN A 101 3.09 22.03 -15.48
N VAL A 102 2.56 21.73 -14.32
CA VAL A 102 1.30 21.02 -14.20
C VAL A 102 0.16 21.77 -14.93
N ALA A 103 0.21 23.09 -14.94
CA ALA A 103 -0.75 23.95 -15.63
C ALA A 103 -0.78 23.79 -17.17
N ASP A 104 0.28 23.22 -17.76
CA ASP A 104 0.31 22.95 -19.21
C ASP A 104 -0.62 21.78 -19.59
N TYR A 105 -0.91 20.89 -18.62
CA TYR A 105 -1.78 19.73 -18.76
C TYR A 105 -3.12 19.89 -18.04
N LEU A 106 -3.10 20.62 -16.93
CA LEU A 106 -4.26 20.89 -16.06
C LEU A 106 -4.36 22.41 -15.84
N PRO A 107 -5.03 23.15 -16.74
CA PRO A 107 -5.06 24.63 -16.74
C PRO A 107 -5.57 25.27 -15.44
N GLU A 108 -6.38 24.56 -14.65
CA GLU A 108 -6.86 25.00 -13.35
C GLU A 108 -5.75 25.28 -12.35
N TYR A 109 -4.57 24.66 -12.52
CA TYR A 109 -3.40 24.88 -11.65
C TYR A 109 -2.57 26.14 -12.01
N LYS A 110 -3.05 26.96 -12.98
CA LYS A 110 -2.29 28.15 -13.43
C LYS A 110 -2.14 29.23 -12.36
N ASN A 111 -3.13 29.38 -11.49
CA ASN A 111 -3.19 30.48 -10.51
C ASN A 111 -3.28 29.95 -9.07
N ILE A 112 -2.58 28.89 -8.77
CA ILE A 112 -2.56 28.29 -7.43
C ILE A 112 -2.11 29.29 -6.37
N LYS A 113 -2.69 29.19 -5.18
CA LYS A 113 -2.37 30.02 -4.04
C LYS A 113 -1.56 29.26 -3.01
N CYS A 114 -0.60 29.97 -2.45
CA CYS A 114 0.22 29.47 -1.35
C CYS A 114 -0.25 30.08 -0.04
N LYS A 115 -0.09 29.34 1.07
CA LYS A 115 -0.35 29.81 2.42
C LYS A 115 0.94 29.96 3.19
N GLY A 116 1.15 31.11 3.79
CA GLY A 116 2.28 31.39 4.67
C GLY A 116 1.81 31.99 6.00
N PRO A 117 2.77 32.39 6.84
CA PRO A 117 2.47 32.98 8.15
C PRO A 117 1.59 34.23 8.09
N ASN A 118 1.71 34.98 7.01
CA ASN A 118 1.02 36.27 6.80
C ASN A 118 -0.28 36.14 5.98
N GLY A 119 -0.75 34.92 5.72
CA GLY A 119 -1.97 34.67 4.98
C GLY A 119 -1.78 33.96 3.64
N ILE A 120 -2.74 34.13 2.74
CA ILE A 120 -2.74 33.53 1.40
C ILE A 120 -2.15 34.52 0.40
N TYR A 121 -1.26 34.02 -0.44
CA TYR A 121 -0.58 34.80 -1.48
C TYR A 121 -0.46 33.98 -2.78
N SER A 122 -0.14 34.65 -3.88
CA SER A 122 0.16 33.96 -5.14
C SER A 122 1.49 33.23 -5.02
N CYS A 123 1.54 31.95 -5.37
CA CYS A 123 2.78 31.19 -5.33
C CYS A 123 3.81 31.81 -6.27
N GLU A 124 5.06 31.96 -5.81
CA GLU A 124 6.17 32.49 -6.61
C GLU A 124 6.69 31.48 -7.63
N ASN A 125 6.58 30.20 -7.29
CA ASN A 125 7.05 29.11 -8.12
C ASN A 125 5.89 28.36 -8.73
N GLU A 126 6.06 27.95 -9.99
CA GLU A 126 5.11 27.09 -10.67
C GLU A 126 5.16 25.66 -10.14
N LEU A 127 4.01 25.01 -10.11
CA LEU A 127 3.93 23.60 -9.75
C LEU A 127 4.36 22.76 -10.95
N LYS A 128 5.43 21.98 -10.77
CA LYS A 128 5.98 21.09 -11.80
C LYS A 128 5.60 19.63 -11.57
N ILE A 129 5.60 18.85 -12.64
CA ILE A 129 5.29 17.41 -12.58
C ILE A 129 6.22 16.69 -11.59
N ILE A 130 7.52 17.01 -11.59
CA ILE A 130 8.48 16.43 -10.64
C ILE A 130 8.07 16.65 -9.18
N HIS A 131 7.43 17.78 -8.86
CA HIS A 131 6.98 18.07 -7.50
C HIS A 131 5.86 17.11 -7.05
N LEU A 132 4.95 16.73 -7.97
CA LEU A 132 3.90 15.75 -7.69
C LEU A 132 4.49 14.36 -7.47
N LEU A 133 5.36 13.90 -8.39
CA LEU A 133 5.93 12.56 -8.36
C LEU A 133 6.87 12.33 -7.17
N THR A 134 7.45 13.39 -6.62
CA THR A 134 8.36 13.31 -5.45
C THR A 134 7.73 13.74 -4.14
N HIS A 135 6.41 13.93 -4.07
CA HIS A 135 5.70 14.43 -2.89
C HIS A 135 6.19 15.80 -2.39
N ARG A 136 6.60 16.69 -3.28
CA ARG A 136 7.11 18.03 -2.98
C ARG A 136 6.20 19.15 -3.49
N SER A 137 4.95 18.82 -3.78
CA SER A 137 3.97 19.76 -4.33
C SER A 137 3.53 20.85 -3.35
N GLY A 138 3.73 20.63 -2.03
CA GLY A 138 3.21 21.53 -1.00
C GLY A 138 1.76 21.22 -0.60
N TYR A 139 1.03 20.38 -1.34
CA TYR A 139 -0.27 19.90 -0.90
C TYR A 139 -0.12 19.03 0.33
N THR A 140 -0.95 19.28 1.31
CA THR A 140 -0.88 18.58 2.60
C THR A 140 -1.87 17.45 2.64
N TYR A 141 -1.51 16.41 3.43
CA TYR A 141 -2.49 15.44 3.86
C TYR A 141 -3.50 16.10 4.82
N TYR A 142 -4.71 15.58 4.83
CA TYR A 142 -5.61 15.89 5.92
C TYR A 142 -5.06 15.27 7.18
N ALA A 143 -4.65 16.12 8.06
CA ALA A 143 -4.50 15.72 9.41
C ALA A 143 -5.75 16.24 10.13
N ASP A 144 -6.58 15.36 10.58
CA ASP A 144 -7.66 15.62 11.50
C ASP A 144 -7.10 15.90 12.91
N ASN A 145 -5.93 16.55 12.95
CA ASN A 145 -5.15 16.80 14.16
C ASN A 145 -5.27 18.26 14.66
N GLY A 146 -6.37 18.93 14.29
CA GLY A 146 -6.65 20.27 14.79
C GLY A 146 -5.74 21.38 14.27
N ALA A 147 -4.98 21.13 13.22
CA ALA A 147 -4.17 22.16 12.60
C ALA A 147 -5.07 23.22 11.95
N ASN A 148 -4.97 24.46 12.43
CA ASN A 148 -5.81 25.61 12.00
C ASN A 148 -5.79 25.89 10.50
N TRP A 149 -4.86 25.33 9.73
CA TRP A 149 -4.79 25.48 8.28
C TRP A 149 -5.82 24.62 7.53
N VAL A 150 -6.32 23.54 8.13
CA VAL A 150 -7.42 22.72 7.54
C VAL A 150 -8.69 23.56 7.38
N THR A 151 -8.91 24.52 8.26
CA THR A 151 -10.08 25.42 8.18
C THR A 151 -10.02 26.41 7.03
N SER A 152 -8.87 26.55 6.38
CA SER A 152 -8.71 27.41 5.20
C SER A 152 -8.92 26.68 3.86
N LEU A 153 -9.10 25.37 3.88
CA LEU A 153 -9.53 24.63 2.71
C LEU A 153 -11.04 24.84 2.50
N HIS A 154 -11.44 24.81 1.24
CA HIS A 154 -12.86 24.87 0.92
C HIS A 154 -13.59 23.72 1.65
N THR A 155 -14.73 24.02 2.27
CA THR A 155 -15.49 23.04 3.08
C THR A 155 -15.84 21.78 2.31
N ASP A 156 -15.97 21.90 0.98
CA ASP A 156 -16.23 20.77 0.09
C ASP A 156 -15.07 19.80 -0.04
N LEU A 157 -13.85 20.22 0.28
CA LEU A 157 -12.68 19.35 0.28
C LEU A 157 -12.51 18.55 1.57
N HIS A 158 -13.06 19.03 2.69
CA HIS A 158 -12.94 18.35 3.97
C HIS A 158 -13.42 16.90 3.95
N PRO A 159 -14.53 16.54 3.30
CA PRO A 159 -14.96 15.17 3.17
C PRO A 159 -14.34 14.42 1.99
N ALA A 160 -13.71 15.08 1.05
CA ALA A 160 -13.18 14.44 -0.16
C ALA A 160 -12.13 13.39 0.17
N ILE A 161 -11.45 13.55 1.30
CA ILE A 161 -10.40 12.66 1.75
C ILE A 161 -10.96 11.46 2.47
N THR A 162 -12.05 11.65 3.16
CA THR A 162 -12.76 10.57 3.83
C THR A 162 -13.76 9.87 2.92
N ASN A 163 -14.13 10.52 1.81
CA ASN A 163 -15.12 9.99 0.88
C ASN A 163 -14.78 10.31 -0.59
N PRO A 164 -13.93 9.49 -1.23
CA PRO A 164 -13.57 9.65 -2.64
C PRO A 164 -14.75 9.51 -3.60
N VAL A 165 -15.89 9.01 -3.14
CA VAL A 165 -17.13 8.89 -3.93
C VAL A 165 -17.82 10.24 -4.17
N ARG A 166 -17.33 11.32 -3.56
CA ARG A 166 -17.95 12.65 -3.65
C ARG A 166 -17.80 13.33 -5.00
N PHE A 167 -16.77 12.95 -5.76
CA PHE A 167 -16.52 13.48 -7.10
C PHE A 167 -16.90 12.43 -8.13
N ASN A 168 -17.56 12.88 -9.20
CA ASN A 168 -18.01 11.96 -10.26
C ASN A 168 -16.83 11.40 -11.07
N ASN A 169 -15.72 12.13 -11.12
CA ASN A 169 -14.53 11.78 -11.87
C ASN A 169 -13.29 12.54 -11.34
N LEU A 170 -12.11 12.22 -11.89
CA LEU A 170 -10.85 12.86 -11.50
C LEU A 170 -10.76 14.32 -11.92
N ASP A 171 -11.46 14.73 -13.00
CA ASP A 171 -11.48 16.11 -13.48
C ASP A 171 -12.21 17.02 -12.49
N ASP A 172 -13.37 16.59 -11.98
CA ASP A 172 -14.11 17.31 -10.94
C ASP A 172 -13.26 17.44 -9.66
N TYR A 173 -12.54 16.36 -9.29
CA TYR A 173 -11.62 16.40 -8.15
C TYR A 173 -10.46 17.38 -8.39
N SER A 174 -9.82 17.34 -9.55
CA SER A 174 -8.71 18.23 -9.92
C SER A 174 -9.09 19.70 -9.80
N LYS A 175 -10.24 20.07 -10.35
CA LYS A 175 -10.79 21.45 -10.27
C LYS A 175 -11.09 21.89 -8.85
N ALA A 176 -11.50 20.99 -7.99
CA ALA A 176 -11.87 21.32 -6.62
C ALA A 176 -10.65 21.50 -5.70
N VAL A 177 -9.47 20.93 -6.04
CA VAL A 177 -8.24 21.02 -5.25
C VAL A 177 -7.24 22.03 -5.78
N SER A 178 -7.44 22.56 -6.99
CA SER A 178 -6.62 23.61 -7.59
C SER A 178 -6.96 24.99 -6.99
#